data_f91261a8784c44e6568fcc99adb505c1
#
_entry.id   f91261a8784c44e6568fcc99adb505c1
#
_cell.length_a   1.000
_cell.length_b   1.000
_cell.length_c   1.000
_cell.angle_alpha   90.00
_cell.angle_beta   90.00
_cell.angle_gamma   90.00
#
_symmetry.space_group_name_H-M   'P 1'
#
loop_
_entity.id
_entity.type
_entity.pdbx_description
1 polymer ?
#
loop_
_entity_poly.entity_id
_entity_poly.type
_entity_poly.pdbx_seq_one_letter_code
_entity_poly.pdbx_strand_id
1 'polypeptide(L)'
;KYRRRRVEVPVIRNLIFVHATKEFACAIANEYGVRLFHMRDFDTKSMLIVPDKQMKDFMFVMNLDPAAVILNDDCFAVGTKVQVIKGDFCGVEGELASLSNRTYVTIRIRGVLSASVKVPKSYLRILAP
;
A
#
# COMPACT_ATOMS: atom_id res chain seq x y z
N LYS A 1 12.09 -21.20 -30.43
CA LYS A 1 12.92 -21.11 -29.21
C LYS A 1 12.41 -20.02 -28.30
N TYR A 2 12.24 -20.37 -27.04
CA TYR A 2 11.81 -19.40 -26.04
C TYR A 2 12.97 -18.57 -25.56
N ARG A 3 12.82 -17.25 -25.64
CA ARG A 3 13.76 -16.33 -25.00
C ARG A 3 13.08 -15.77 -23.77
N ARG A 4 13.76 -15.86 -22.63
CA ARG A 4 13.28 -15.19 -21.42
C ARG A 4 13.48 -13.69 -21.58
N ARG A 5 12.40 -12.95 -21.45
CA ARG A 5 12.45 -11.48 -21.41
C ARG A 5 12.15 -11.02 -20.00
N ARG A 6 12.90 -10.01 -19.57
CA ARG A 6 12.57 -9.28 -18.36
C ARG A 6 11.53 -8.23 -18.77
N VAL A 7 10.33 -8.36 -18.23
CA VAL A 7 9.23 -7.44 -18.52
C VAL A 7 8.77 -6.79 -17.23
N GLU A 8 8.63 -5.47 -17.24
CA GLU A 8 8.02 -4.77 -16.13
C GLU A 8 6.50 -4.86 -16.24
N VAL A 9 5.86 -5.34 -15.19
CA VAL A 9 4.40 -5.43 -15.14
C VAL A 9 3.89 -4.61 -13.96
N PRO A 10 2.71 -3.97 -14.06
CA PRO A 10 2.15 -3.25 -12.94
C PRO A 10 1.82 -4.21 -11.79
N VAL A 11 2.09 -3.76 -10.57
CA VAL A 11 1.76 -4.52 -9.36
C VAL A 11 0.25 -4.68 -9.25
N ILE A 12 -0.49 -3.64 -9.60
CA ILE A 12 -1.95 -3.63 -9.57
C ILE A 12 -2.42 -3.15 -10.92
N ARG A 13 -3.32 -3.94 -11.54
CA ARG A 13 -3.85 -3.60 -12.85
C ARG A 13 -4.69 -2.32 -12.78
N ASN A 14 -4.48 -1.44 -13.74
CA ASN A 14 -5.24 -0.19 -13.92
C ASN A 14 -5.09 0.81 -12.76
N LEU A 15 -4.06 0.67 -11.94
CA LEU A 15 -3.81 1.59 -10.82
C LEU A 15 -2.35 1.99 -10.81
N ILE A 16 -2.10 3.30 -10.69
CA ILE A 16 -0.76 3.83 -10.48
C ILE A 16 -0.81 4.88 -9.37
N PHE A 17 0.33 5.05 -8.70
CA PHE A 17 0.51 6.10 -7.71
C PHE A 17 1.42 7.17 -8.29
N VAL A 18 1.06 8.43 -8.08
CA VAL A 18 1.81 9.56 -8.59
C VAL A 18 2.36 10.36 -7.43
N HIS A 19 3.67 10.58 -7.43
CA HIS A 19 4.33 11.44 -6.45
C HIS A 19 4.55 12.81 -7.08
N ALA A 20 3.67 13.75 -6.76
CA ALA A 20 3.67 15.07 -7.37
C ALA A 20 2.92 16.07 -6.51
N THR A 21 3.05 17.34 -6.87
CA THR A 21 2.18 18.38 -6.29
C THR A 21 0.75 18.17 -6.76
N LYS A 22 -0.21 18.71 -6.01
CA LYS A 22 -1.62 18.62 -6.36
C LYS A 22 -1.88 19.23 -7.75
N GLU A 23 -1.25 20.36 -8.01
CA GLU A 23 -1.39 21.08 -9.28
C GLU A 23 -0.90 20.24 -10.45
N PHE A 24 0.27 19.62 -10.32
CA PHE A 24 0.82 18.78 -11.36
C PHE A 24 -0.02 17.51 -11.56
N ALA A 25 -0.47 16.89 -10.48
CA ALA A 25 -1.32 15.70 -10.56
C ALA A 25 -2.64 16.00 -11.30
N CYS A 26 -3.23 17.16 -11.06
CA CYS A 26 -4.42 17.60 -11.80
C CYS A 26 -4.09 17.87 -13.27
N ALA A 27 -2.95 18.48 -13.54
CA ALA A 27 -2.54 18.85 -14.90
C ALA A 27 -2.31 17.62 -15.80
N ILE A 28 -1.82 16.52 -15.24
CA ILE A 28 -1.60 15.29 -16.01
C ILE A 28 -2.87 14.83 -16.71
N ALA A 29 -4.00 14.84 -16.02
CA ALA A 29 -5.27 14.41 -16.59
C ALA A 29 -5.87 15.44 -17.54
N ASN A 30 -5.68 16.73 -17.26
CA ASN A 30 -6.39 17.80 -17.95
C ASN A 30 -5.60 18.41 -19.10
N GLU A 31 -4.29 18.58 -18.93
CA GLU A 31 -3.45 19.34 -19.87
C GLU A 31 -2.58 18.47 -20.79
N TYR A 32 -2.14 17.32 -20.30
CA TYR A 32 -1.24 16.46 -21.06
C TYR A 32 -1.94 15.36 -21.84
N GLY A 33 -3.27 15.30 -21.80
CA GLY A 33 -4.04 14.35 -22.57
C GLY A 33 -3.90 12.90 -22.13
N VAL A 34 -3.37 12.64 -20.95
CA VAL A 34 -3.24 11.30 -20.41
C VAL A 34 -4.60 10.82 -19.90
N ARG A 35 -5.01 9.65 -20.36
CA ARG A 35 -6.30 9.08 -19.94
C ARG A 35 -6.15 8.41 -18.59
N LEU A 36 -6.38 9.19 -17.53
CA LEU A 36 -6.43 8.66 -16.18
C LEU A 36 -7.45 9.43 -15.34
N PHE A 37 -7.92 8.77 -14.32
CA PHE A 37 -8.87 9.35 -13.37
C PHE A 37 -8.25 9.30 -11.98
N HIS A 38 -8.32 10.40 -11.26
CA HIS A 38 -7.90 10.42 -9.87
C HIS A 38 -8.97 9.78 -9.01
N MET A 39 -8.56 8.87 -8.14
CA MET A 39 -9.48 8.31 -7.15
C MET A 39 -9.85 9.39 -6.15
N ARG A 40 -11.09 9.33 -5.68
CA ARG A 40 -11.61 10.32 -4.71
C ARG A 40 -11.77 9.68 -3.34
N ASP A 41 -11.50 10.48 -2.34
CA ASP A 41 -11.77 10.11 -0.95
C ASP A 41 -13.28 10.16 -0.72
N PHE A 42 -13.84 9.11 -0.13
CA PHE A 42 -15.29 9.04 0.12
C PHE A 42 -15.76 10.10 1.12
N ASP A 43 -14.92 10.42 2.09
CA ASP A 43 -15.29 11.35 3.16
C ASP A 43 -15.18 12.80 2.71
N THR A 44 -14.07 13.15 2.07
CA THR A 44 -13.79 14.54 1.69
C THR A 44 -14.27 14.90 0.29
N LYS A 45 -14.58 13.89 -0.54
CA LYS A 45 -14.97 14.07 -1.95
C LYS A 45 -13.87 14.70 -2.81
N SER A 46 -12.68 14.85 -2.27
CA SER A 46 -11.52 15.39 -2.98
C SER A 46 -10.60 14.26 -3.47
N MET A 47 -9.54 14.62 -4.18
CA MET A 47 -8.55 13.68 -4.67
C MET A 47 -7.99 12.85 -3.50
N LEU A 48 -7.93 11.55 -3.69
CA LEU A 48 -7.38 10.65 -2.69
C LEU A 48 -5.87 10.82 -2.59
N ILE A 49 -5.39 11.10 -1.38
CA ILE A 49 -3.97 11.30 -1.11
C ILE A 49 -3.51 10.19 -0.16
N VAL A 50 -2.41 9.53 -0.54
CA VAL A 50 -1.78 8.51 0.32
C VAL A 50 -0.70 9.21 1.15
N PRO A 51 -0.72 9.08 2.49
CA PRO A 51 0.34 9.64 3.32
C PRO A 51 1.72 9.12 2.92
N ASP A 52 2.72 9.99 2.94
CA ASP A 52 4.08 9.64 2.51
C ASP A 52 4.65 8.43 3.24
N LYS A 53 4.50 8.39 4.56
CA LYS A 53 5.00 7.26 5.36
C LYS A 53 4.36 5.95 4.93
N GLN A 54 3.06 5.96 4.68
CA GLN A 54 2.32 4.78 4.25
C GLN A 54 2.78 4.31 2.87
N MET A 55 2.99 5.23 1.95
CA MET A 55 3.50 4.91 0.62
C MET A 55 4.92 4.35 0.68
N LYS A 56 5.78 4.94 1.51
CA LYS A 56 7.15 4.44 1.70
C LYS A 56 7.14 3.01 2.25
N ASP A 57 6.30 2.74 3.23
CA ASP A 57 6.19 1.40 3.81
C ASP A 57 5.63 0.40 2.80
N PHE A 58 4.64 0.80 2.03
CA PHE A 58 4.08 -0.03 0.98
C PHE A 58 5.14 -0.39 -0.07
N MET A 59 5.88 0.59 -0.55
CA MET A 59 6.95 0.38 -1.53
C MET A 59 8.07 -0.50 -0.96
N PHE A 60 8.44 -0.26 0.29
CA PHE A 60 9.47 -1.05 0.96
C PHE A 60 9.10 -2.53 1.03
N VAL A 61 7.89 -2.81 1.48
CA VAL A 61 7.38 -4.18 1.60
C VAL A 61 7.30 -4.86 0.24
N MET A 62 6.76 -4.17 -0.76
CA MET A 62 6.62 -4.72 -2.11
C MET A 62 7.97 -4.96 -2.79
N ASN A 63 8.97 -4.15 -2.50
CA ASN A 63 10.31 -4.33 -3.07
C ASN A 63 11.12 -5.40 -2.37
N LEU A 64 10.91 -5.58 -1.07
CA LEU A 64 11.68 -6.54 -0.28
C LEU A 64 11.31 -7.97 -0.61
N ASP A 65 10.03 -8.29 -0.60
CA ASP A 65 9.54 -9.64 -0.86
C ASP A 65 8.12 -9.61 -1.43
N PRO A 66 7.97 -9.31 -2.72
CA PRO A 66 6.65 -9.21 -3.32
C PRO A 66 5.85 -10.50 -3.24
N ALA A 67 6.50 -11.65 -3.21
CA ALA A 67 5.82 -12.95 -3.12
C ALA A 67 5.18 -13.18 -1.75
N ALA A 68 5.69 -12.53 -0.70
CA ALA A 68 5.16 -12.66 0.65
C ALA A 68 4.00 -11.70 0.93
N VAL A 69 3.73 -10.77 0.04
CA VAL A 69 2.69 -9.75 0.24
C VAL A 69 1.36 -10.28 -0.28
N ILE A 70 0.34 -10.21 0.58
CA ILE A 70 -1.03 -10.53 0.19
C ILE A 70 -1.75 -9.22 -0.11
N LEU A 71 -2.13 -9.04 -1.38
CA LEU A 71 -2.87 -7.86 -1.83
C LEU A 71 -4.36 -8.18 -1.86
N ASN A 72 -5.16 -7.36 -1.22
CA ASN A 72 -6.60 -7.48 -1.20
C ASN A 72 -7.25 -6.12 -1.42
N ASP A 73 -8.53 -6.14 -1.75
CA ASP A 73 -9.33 -4.93 -1.74
C ASP A 73 -9.38 -4.37 -0.31
N ASP A 74 -9.52 -3.06 -0.19
CA ASP A 74 -9.63 -2.45 1.13
C ASP A 74 -10.88 -2.97 1.84
N CYS A 75 -10.66 -3.59 3.00
CA CYS A 75 -11.76 -4.00 3.87
C CYS A 75 -11.96 -2.92 4.93
N PHE A 76 -13.20 -2.73 5.36
CA PHE A 76 -13.56 -1.63 6.25
C PHE A 76 -13.23 -1.90 7.72
N ALA A 77 -12.79 -3.10 8.06
CA ALA A 77 -12.39 -3.41 9.43
C ALA A 77 -11.04 -2.75 9.75
N VAL A 78 -11.01 -1.95 10.80
CA VAL A 78 -9.81 -1.26 11.25
C VAL A 78 -9.20 -2.06 12.38
N GLY A 79 -7.94 -2.45 12.24
CA GLY A 79 -7.19 -3.14 13.28
C GLY A 79 -6.40 -2.18 14.18
N THR A 80 -5.80 -2.72 15.21
CA THR A 80 -4.90 -1.97 16.09
C THR A 80 -3.65 -1.54 15.31
N LYS A 81 -3.27 -0.28 15.44
CA LYS A 81 -2.05 0.22 14.79
C LYS A 81 -0.82 -0.33 15.49
N VAL A 82 0.10 -0.85 14.70
CA VAL A 82 1.33 -1.46 15.19
C VAL A 82 2.51 -1.05 14.33
N GLN A 83 3.70 -1.20 14.90
CA GLN A 83 4.96 -1.00 14.18
C GLN A 83 5.80 -2.24 14.30
N VAL A 84 6.43 -2.65 13.22
CA VAL A 84 7.40 -3.75 13.23
C VAL A 84 8.72 -3.24 13.80
N ILE A 85 9.22 -3.89 14.83
CA ILE A 85 10.44 -3.46 15.53
C ILE A 85 11.62 -4.41 15.32
N LYS A 86 11.41 -5.56 14.69
CA LYS A 86 12.46 -6.55 14.42
C LYS A 86 12.25 -7.18 13.05
N GLY A 87 13.32 -7.75 12.52
CA GLY A 87 13.28 -8.52 11.27
C GLY A 87 13.36 -7.65 10.03
N ASP A 88 13.06 -8.27 8.90
CA ASP A 88 13.26 -7.64 7.58
C ASP A 88 12.32 -6.46 7.34
N PHE A 89 11.14 -6.46 7.96
CA PHE A 89 10.16 -5.40 7.81
C PHE A 89 10.25 -4.34 8.91
N CYS A 90 11.36 -4.30 9.65
CA CYS A 90 11.54 -3.35 10.74
C CYS A 90 11.28 -1.91 10.29
N GLY A 91 10.48 -1.18 11.05
CA GLY A 91 10.10 0.21 10.74
C GLY A 91 8.74 0.35 10.05
N VAL A 92 8.21 -0.72 9.48
CA VAL A 92 6.92 -0.68 8.80
C VAL A 92 5.80 -0.49 9.83
N GLU A 93 4.88 0.41 9.52
CA GLU A 93 3.70 0.67 10.34
C GLU A 93 2.44 0.25 9.59
N GLY A 94 1.54 -0.35 10.31
CA GLY A 94 0.29 -0.81 9.73
C GLY A 94 -0.71 -1.23 10.79
N GLU A 95 -1.70 -2.01 10.40
CA GLU A 95 -2.73 -2.50 11.30
C GLU A 95 -2.51 -3.98 11.56
N LEU A 96 -2.71 -4.37 12.81
CA LEU A 96 -2.63 -5.77 13.21
C LEU A 96 -3.82 -6.53 12.63
N ALA A 97 -3.54 -7.61 11.92
CA ALA A 97 -4.57 -8.50 11.40
C ALA A 97 -4.23 -9.95 11.77
N SER A 98 -5.26 -10.75 11.98
CA SER A 98 -5.10 -12.18 12.27
C SER A 98 -5.89 -12.96 11.24
N LEU A 99 -5.22 -13.92 10.61
CA LEU A 99 -5.82 -14.80 9.62
C LEU A 99 -5.29 -16.21 9.82
N SER A 100 -6.20 -17.17 9.98
CA SER A 100 -5.84 -18.58 10.20
C SER A 100 -4.81 -18.78 11.32
N ASN A 101 -5.01 -18.11 12.45
CA ASN A 101 -4.13 -18.11 13.62
C ASN A 101 -2.73 -17.55 13.39
N ARG A 102 -2.55 -16.82 12.29
CA ARG A 102 -1.28 -16.17 11.95
C ARG A 102 -1.43 -14.66 12.05
N THR A 103 -0.35 -14.01 12.44
CA THR A 103 -0.33 -12.56 12.62
C THR A 103 0.23 -11.88 11.37
N TYR A 104 -0.49 -10.87 10.91
CA TYR A 104 -0.11 -10.07 9.76
C TYR A 104 -0.09 -8.59 10.13
N VAL A 105 0.77 -7.85 9.45
CA VAL A 105 0.72 -6.39 9.45
C VAL A 105 0.15 -5.96 8.11
N THR A 106 -0.89 -5.16 8.15
CA THR A 106 -1.61 -4.70 6.96
C THR A 106 -1.38 -3.22 6.75
N ILE A 107 -0.79 -2.89 5.61
CA ILE A 107 -0.70 -1.51 5.15
C ILE A 107 -1.96 -1.25 4.32
N ARG A 108 -2.82 -0.38 4.84
CA ARG A 108 -4.08 -0.08 4.19
C ARG A 108 -4.01 1.25 3.47
N ILE A 109 -4.16 1.21 2.16
CA ILE A 109 -4.38 2.42 1.37
C ILE A 109 -5.90 2.57 1.26
N ARG A 110 -6.44 3.38 2.15
CA ARG A 110 -7.88 3.48 2.39
C ARG A 110 -8.66 3.73 1.11
N GLY A 111 -9.66 2.88 0.87
CA GLY A 111 -10.51 2.99 -0.30
C GLY A 111 -9.90 2.39 -1.57
N VAL A 112 -8.68 1.89 -1.53
CA VAL A 112 -7.98 1.36 -2.69
C VAL A 112 -7.63 -0.11 -2.52
N LEU A 113 -6.76 -0.42 -1.57
CA LEU A 113 -6.27 -1.78 -1.36
C LEU A 113 -5.66 -1.95 0.02
N SER A 114 -5.39 -3.18 0.38
CA SER A 114 -4.58 -3.52 1.54
C SER A 114 -3.46 -4.46 1.13
N ALA A 115 -2.28 -4.26 1.72
CA ALA A 115 -1.12 -5.11 1.55
C ALA A 115 -0.75 -5.70 2.90
N SER A 116 -0.77 -7.02 3.02
CA SER A 116 -0.52 -7.70 4.29
C SER A 116 0.71 -8.57 4.20
N VAL A 117 1.55 -8.51 5.23
CA VAL A 117 2.72 -9.37 5.36
C VAL A 117 2.66 -10.11 6.68
N LYS A 118 3.10 -11.35 6.67
CA LYS A 118 3.16 -12.19 7.87
C LYS A 118 4.35 -11.78 8.73
N VAL A 119 4.10 -11.45 9.98
CA VAL A 119 5.13 -11.03 10.93
C VAL A 119 4.85 -11.70 12.27
N PRO A 120 5.86 -12.25 12.96
CA PRO A 120 5.66 -12.79 14.30
C PRO A 120 5.14 -11.71 15.24
N LYS A 121 4.19 -12.06 16.09
CA LYS A 121 3.58 -11.12 17.04
C LYS A 121 4.62 -10.45 17.93
N SER A 122 5.67 -11.18 18.31
CA SER A 122 6.75 -10.66 19.15
C SER A 122 7.55 -9.55 18.48
N TYR A 123 7.42 -9.38 17.16
CA TYR A 123 8.11 -8.33 16.41
C TYR A 123 7.32 -7.03 16.36
N LEU A 124 6.15 -6.97 17.00
CA LEU A 124 5.24 -5.86 16.87
C LEU A 124 5.17 -5.03 18.14
N ARG A 125 5.06 -3.73 17.98
CA ARG A 125 4.81 -2.77 19.05
C ARG A 125 3.51 -2.05 18.76
N ILE A 126 2.61 -2.02 19.74
CA ILE A 126 1.35 -1.30 19.60
C ILE A 126 1.64 0.20 19.64
N LEU A 127 1.13 0.92 18.65
CA LEU A 127 1.25 2.37 18.60
C LEU A 127 0.09 3.00 19.38
N ALA A 128 0.39 4.06 20.11
CA ALA A 128 -0.63 4.82 20.82
C ALA A 128 -1.61 5.44 19.82
N PRO A 129 -2.90 5.50 20.16
CA PRO A 129 -3.90 6.12 19.31
C PRO A 129 -3.69 7.63 19.14
#